data_2bf9b83d74c8302a91bc98b54d59c6f8
#
_entry.id   2bf9b83d74c8302a91bc98b54d59c6f8
#
_cell.length_a   1.000
_cell.length_b   1.000
_cell.length_c   1.000
_cell.angle_alpha   90.00
_cell.angle_beta   90.00
_cell.angle_gamma   90.00
#
_symmetry.space_group_name_H-M   'P 1'
#
loop_
_entity.id
_entity.type
_entity.pdbx_description
1 polymer ?
#
loop_
_entity_poly.entity_id
_entity_poly.type
_entity_poly.pdbx_seq_one_letter_code
_entity_poly.pdbx_strand_id
1 'polypeptide(L)'
;SRFGNWLNGVLYTNFLWLSRFLGLDNTSGFNFVMRRDAYERVGGYDPKYQKMSPDIELGKRLKKVGPVLYWPSIVVEASFRRYQDGGTLQTQWMFFKAWWAMLRGQEPMDYTAYNQEIR
;
A
#
# COMPACT_ATOMS: atom_id res chain seq x y z
N SER A 1 -5.32 20.17 -6.85
CA SER A 1 -4.71 21.43 -6.37
C SER A 1 -3.40 21.13 -5.63
N ARG A 2 -2.46 22.06 -5.63
CA ARG A 2 -1.17 21.89 -4.89
C ARG A 2 -1.39 21.63 -3.41
N PHE A 3 -2.40 22.26 -2.83
CA PHE A 3 -2.80 22.04 -1.43
C PHE A 3 -3.33 20.62 -1.20
N GLY A 4 -4.17 20.10 -2.09
CA GLY A 4 -4.67 18.72 -2.00
C GLY A 4 -3.56 17.67 -2.09
N ASN A 5 -2.58 17.89 -2.96
CA ASN A 5 -1.42 17.00 -3.08
C ASN A 5 -0.56 17.02 -1.81
N TRP A 6 -0.31 18.21 -1.24
CA TRP A 6 0.41 18.36 0.02
C TRP A 6 -0.32 17.66 1.17
N LEU A 7 -1.63 17.90 1.30
CA LEU A 7 -2.46 17.28 2.33
C LEU A 7 -2.45 15.74 2.21
N ASN A 8 -2.60 15.19 1.01
CA ASN A 8 -2.51 13.75 0.78
C ASN A 8 -1.14 13.19 1.17
N GLY A 9 -0.07 13.88 0.83
CA GLY A 9 1.29 13.48 1.24
C GLY A 9 1.45 13.43 2.74
N VAL A 10 0.96 14.45 3.45
CA VAL A 10 0.99 14.51 4.93
C VAL A 10 0.16 13.37 5.54
N LEU A 11 -1.06 13.17 5.07
CA LEU A 11 -1.93 12.10 5.57
C LEU A 11 -1.33 10.72 5.34
N TYR A 12 -0.79 10.46 4.16
CA TYR A 12 -0.15 9.19 3.82
C TYR A 12 1.10 8.93 4.66
N THR A 13 1.96 9.95 4.83
CA THR A 13 3.17 9.83 5.66
C THR A 13 2.82 9.55 7.12
N ASN A 14 1.82 10.26 7.68
CA ASN A 14 1.37 10.01 9.05
C ASN A 14 0.73 8.63 9.19
N PHE A 15 -0.02 8.16 8.19
CA PHE A 15 -0.56 6.80 8.17
C PHE A 15 0.54 5.75 8.20
N LEU A 16 1.59 5.88 7.39
CA LEU A 16 2.72 4.96 7.38
C LEU A 16 3.48 4.97 8.72
N TRP A 17 3.68 6.16 9.28
CA TRP A 17 4.35 6.31 10.58
C TRP A 17 3.55 5.66 11.70
N LEU A 18 2.25 5.92 11.77
CA LEU A 18 1.35 5.35 12.78
C LEU A 18 1.23 3.83 12.63
N SER A 19 1.08 3.32 11.41
CA SER A 19 0.99 1.88 11.16
C SER A 19 2.26 1.16 11.60
N ARG A 20 3.43 1.76 11.40
CA ARG A 20 4.70 1.23 11.88
C ARG A 20 4.75 1.19 13.41
N PHE A 21 4.31 2.27 14.08
CA PHE A 21 4.25 2.34 15.53
C PHE A 21 3.36 1.24 16.13
N LEU A 22 2.28 0.88 15.43
CA LEU A 22 1.38 -0.22 15.77
C LEU A 22 1.93 -1.61 15.38
N GLY A 23 3.14 -1.69 14.85
CA GLY A 23 3.75 -2.93 14.39
C GLY A 23 3.22 -3.42 13.03
N LEU A 24 2.56 -2.56 12.28
CA LEU A 24 1.98 -2.83 10.97
C LEU A 24 2.85 -2.18 9.90
N ASP A 25 3.92 -2.88 9.51
CA ASP A 25 4.80 -2.38 8.46
C ASP A 25 4.15 -2.57 7.09
N ASN A 26 3.84 -1.46 6.43
CA ASN A 26 3.28 -1.45 5.09
C ASN A 26 4.37 -1.21 4.06
N THR A 27 4.38 -2.01 3.02
CA THR A 27 5.17 -1.75 1.82
C THR A 27 4.33 -0.99 0.80
N SER A 28 4.96 -0.10 0.05
CA SER A 28 4.30 0.67 -1.00
C SER A 28 4.75 0.16 -2.36
N GLY A 29 3.83 -0.28 -3.19
CA GLY A 29 4.12 -0.96 -4.45
C GLY A 29 4.91 -0.16 -5.49
N PHE A 30 5.15 1.12 -5.24
CA PHE A 30 5.91 2.00 -6.15
C PHE A 30 7.22 2.54 -5.55
N ASN A 31 7.48 2.28 -4.27
CA ASN A 31 8.69 2.80 -3.59
C ASN A 31 9.14 1.87 -2.47
N PHE A 32 9.62 0.70 -2.83
CA PHE A 32 10.26 -0.19 -1.87
C PHE A 32 11.34 -1.06 -2.54
N VAL A 33 12.29 -1.50 -1.74
CA VAL A 33 13.37 -2.40 -2.13
C VAL A 33 13.42 -3.55 -1.14
N MET A 34 13.71 -4.73 -1.62
CA MET A 34 13.85 -5.91 -0.78
C MET A 34 15.06 -6.74 -1.21
N ARG A 35 15.59 -7.52 -0.29
CA ARG A 35 16.62 -8.50 -0.61
C ARG A 35 16.00 -9.66 -1.38
N ARG A 36 16.71 -10.13 -2.39
CA ARG A 36 16.27 -11.24 -3.23
C ARG A 36 16.08 -12.52 -2.42
N ASP A 37 17.03 -12.85 -1.54
CA ASP A 37 16.93 -14.03 -0.68
C ASP A 37 15.73 -14.00 0.27
N ALA A 38 15.35 -12.82 0.79
CA ALA A 38 14.15 -12.66 1.58
C ALA A 38 12.87 -12.88 0.76
N TYR A 39 12.84 -12.36 -0.47
CA TYR A 39 11.73 -12.56 -1.40
C TYR A 39 11.52 -14.04 -1.74
N GLU A 40 12.61 -14.75 -2.05
CA GLU A 40 12.58 -16.17 -2.35
C GLU A 40 12.14 -17.02 -1.15
N ARG A 41 12.60 -16.69 0.07
CA ARG A 41 12.20 -17.38 1.31
C ARG A 41 10.70 -17.31 1.58
N VAL A 42 10.04 -16.20 1.25
CA VAL A 42 8.59 -16.06 1.46
C VAL A 42 7.79 -16.58 0.28
N GLY A 43 8.43 -17.05 -0.79
CA GLY A 43 7.77 -17.60 -1.97
C GLY A 43 7.28 -16.55 -2.96
N GLY A 44 7.77 -15.31 -2.87
CA GLY A 44 7.41 -14.23 -3.78
C GLY A 44 5.99 -13.68 -3.58
N TYR A 45 5.46 -13.04 -4.61
CA TYR A 45 4.08 -12.56 -4.63
C TYR A 45 3.08 -13.72 -4.65
N ASP A 46 2.02 -13.61 -3.85
CA ASP A 46 0.91 -14.55 -3.87
C ASP A 46 -0.09 -14.16 -4.97
N PRO A 47 -0.35 -15.05 -5.96
CA PRO A 47 -1.30 -14.78 -7.05
C PRO A 47 -2.72 -14.42 -6.57
N LYS A 48 -3.12 -14.91 -5.40
CA LYS A 48 -4.42 -14.62 -4.79
C LYS A 48 -4.63 -13.11 -4.57
N TYR A 49 -3.55 -12.37 -4.31
CA TYR A 49 -3.60 -10.94 -4.00
C TYR A 49 -3.24 -10.02 -5.17
N GLN A 50 -3.07 -10.55 -6.39
CA GLN A 50 -2.66 -9.74 -7.56
C GLN A 50 -3.56 -8.52 -7.82
N LYS A 51 -4.85 -8.65 -7.56
CA LYS A 51 -5.85 -7.60 -7.81
C LYS A 51 -6.07 -6.68 -6.60
N MET A 52 -5.44 -6.97 -5.46
CA MET A 52 -5.61 -6.23 -4.23
C MET A 52 -4.34 -6.21 -3.39
N SER A 53 -3.68 -5.07 -3.36
CA SER A 53 -2.57 -4.78 -2.43
C SER A 53 -1.54 -5.91 -2.26
N PRO A 54 -1.00 -6.46 -3.36
CA PRO A 54 -0.04 -7.57 -3.30
C PRO A 54 1.24 -7.18 -2.56
N ASP A 55 1.59 -5.90 -2.59
CA ASP A 55 2.71 -5.29 -1.90
C ASP A 55 2.57 -5.35 -0.37
N ILE A 56 1.40 -5.01 0.16
CA ILE A 56 1.14 -5.02 1.62
C ILE A 56 1.15 -6.46 2.14
N GLU A 57 0.53 -7.39 1.41
CA GLU A 57 0.52 -8.80 1.76
C GLU A 57 1.95 -9.38 1.78
N LEU A 58 2.74 -9.08 0.75
CA LEU A 58 4.14 -9.47 0.68
C LEU A 58 4.95 -8.86 1.84
N GLY A 59 4.74 -7.59 2.17
CA GLY A 59 5.37 -6.91 3.30
C GLY A 59 5.12 -7.61 4.64
N LYS A 60 3.91 -8.09 4.87
CA LYS A 60 3.56 -8.87 6.07
C LYS A 60 4.36 -10.19 6.17
N ARG A 61 4.58 -10.86 5.04
CA ARG A 61 5.38 -12.10 5.01
C ARG A 61 6.87 -11.81 5.14
N LEU A 62 7.38 -10.78 4.49
CA LEU A 62 8.77 -10.36 4.60
C LEU A 62 9.16 -10.02 6.04
N LYS A 63 8.26 -9.39 6.80
CA LYS A 63 8.49 -9.06 8.22
C LYS A 63 8.77 -10.31 9.07
N LYS A 64 8.28 -11.48 8.70
CA LYS A 64 8.53 -12.73 9.43
C LYS A 64 9.95 -13.25 9.24
N VAL A 65 10.64 -12.83 8.18
CA VAL A 65 12.01 -13.28 7.85
C VAL A 65 13.07 -12.19 8.04
N GLY A 66 12.67 -10.96 8.32
CA GLY A 66 13.59 -9.86 8.58
C GLY A 66 12.90 -8.54 8.87
N PRO A 67 13.66 -7.51 9.25
CA PRO A 67 13.10 -6.19 9.53
C PRO A 67 12.63 -5.51 8.23
N VAL A 68 11.47 -4.87 8.30
CA VAL A 68 10.99 -3.93 7.28
C VAL A 68 11.30 -2.52 7.79
N LEU A 69 12.08 -1.76 7.03
CA LEU A 69 12.54 -0.43 7.41
C LEU A 69 11.85 0.63 6.57
N TYR A 70 11.41 1.69 7.22
CA TYR A 70 10.95 2.88 6.55
C TYR A 70 12.08 3.91 6.48
N TRP A 71 12.40 4.36 5.25
CA TRP A 71 13.49 5.30 5.01
C TRP A 71 12.92 6.61 4.42
N PRO A 72 12.64 7.62 5.24
CA PRO A 72 11.92 8.82 4.81
C PRO A 72 12.69 9.71 3.84
N SER A 73 14.02 9.55 3.71
CA SER A 73 14.83 10.29 2.75
C SER A 73 14.75 9.75 1.32
N ILE A 74 14.22 8.55 1.11
CA ILE A 74 13.98 7.99 -0.21
C ILE A 74 12.59 8.43 -0.67
N VAL A 75 12.55 9.45 -1.53
CA VAL A 75 11.32 10.04 -2.03
C VAL A 75 11.16 9.76 -3.52
N VAL A 76 9.96 9.39 -3.93
CA VAL A 76 9.58 9.26 -5.35
C VAL A 76 8.37 10.13 -5.65
N GLU A 77 8.32 10.66 -6.87
CA GLU A 77 7.15 11.35 -7.39
C GLU A 77 6.17 10.33 -7.95
N ALA A 78 4.91 10.41 -7.53
CA ALA A 78 3.85 9.55 -7.99
C ALA A 78 2.70 10.35 -8.61
N SER A 79 2.03 9.77 -9.61
CA SER A 79 0.87 10.38 -10.23
C SER A 79 -0.36 10.32 -9.31
N PHE A 80 -1.03 11.44 -9.14
CA PHE A 80 -2.28 11.54 -8.37
C PHE A 80 -3.56 11.40 -9.22
N ARG A 81 -3.46 10.87 -10.44
CA ARG A 81 -4.61 10.74 -11.36
C ARG A 81 -5.80 10.05 -10.71
N ARG A 82 -5.58 8.96 -10.00
CA ARG A 82 -6.65 8.20 -9.32
C ARG A 82 -7.42 9.05 -8.30
N TYR A 83 -6.72 9.95 -7.59
CA TYR A 83 -7.34 10.86 -6.63
C TYR A 83 -8.06 12.02 -7.31
N GLN A 84 -7.62 12.42 -8.49
CA GLN A 84 -8.27 13.47 -9.29
C GLN A 84 -9.56 12.95 -9.92
N ASP A 85 -9.54 11.76 -10.49
CA ASP A 85 -10.66 11.18 -11.23
C ASP A 85 -11.69 10.54 -10.30
N GLY A 86 -11.25 9.83 -9.25
CA GLY A 86 -12.12 9.11 -8.31
C GLY A 86 -12.50 9.87 -7.03
N GLY A 87 -11.99 11.10 -6.85
CA GLY A 87 -12.17 11.85 -5.61
C GLY A 87 -11.25 11.37 -4.47
N THR A 88 -10.66 12.35 -3.76
CA THR A 88 -9.66 12.08 -2.72
C THR A 88 -10.20 11.24 -1.56
N LEU A 89 -11.34 11.62 -1.00
CA LEU A 89 -11.92 10.94 0.17
C LEU A 89 -12.40 9.52 -0.16
N GLN A 90 -13.01 9.35 -1.32
CA GLN A 90 -13.50 8.04 -1.78
C GLN A 90 -12.34 7.08 -2.01
N THR A 91 -11.26 7.54 -2.65
CA THR A 91 -10.06 6.75 -2.89
C THR A 91 -9.37 6.36 -1.57
N GLN A 92 -9.23 7.30 -0.64
CA GLN A 92 -8.67 7.02 0.69
C GLN A 92 -9.51 5.99 1.47
N TRP A 93 -10.83 6.14 1.45
CA TRP A 93 -11.74 5.21 2.12
C TRP A 93 -11.65 3.80 1.53
N MET A 94 -11.53 3.69 0.21
CA MET A 94 -11.35 2.41 -0.47
C MET A 94 -10.05 1.73 -0.03
N PHE A 95 -8.92 2.45 -0.01
CA PHE A 95 -7.65 1.90 0.46
C PHE A 95 -7.70 1.48 1.92
N PHE A 96 -8.35 2.28 2.76
CA PHE A 96 -8.52 1.93 4.18
C PHE A 96 -9.34 0.65 4.34
N LYS A 97 -10.47 0.50 3.65
CA LYS A 97 -11.29 -0.72 3.69
C LYS A 97 -10.50 -1.96 3.25
N ALA A 98 -9.74 -1.85 2.17
CA ALA A 98 -8.93 -2.93 1.65
C ALA A 98 -7.82 -3.34 2.63
N TRP A 99 -7.14 -2.37 3.20
CA TRP A 99 -6.12 -2.59 4.21
C TRP A 99 -6.69 -3.27 5.46
N TRP A 100 -7.85 -2.79 5.93
CA TRP A 100 -8.55 -3.37 7.07
C TRP A 100 -9.03 -4.80 6.82
N ALA A 101 -9.58 -5.07 5.63
CA ALA A 101 -9.99 -6.41 5.23
C ALA A 101 -8.80 -7.39 5.22
N MET A 102 -7.65 -6.94 4.72
CA MET A 102 -6.43 -7.74 4.71
C MET A 102 -5.92 -8.04 6.13
N LEU A 103 -5.96 -7.06 7.04
CA LEU A 103 -5.57 -7.28 8.44
C LEU A 103 -6.43 -8.32 9.12
N ARG A 104 -7.71 -8.41 8.77
CA ARG A 104 -8.65 -9.40 9.29
C ARG A 104 -8.55 -10.76 8.59
N GLY A 105 -7.69 -10.91 7.58
CA GLY A 105 -7.58 -12.15 6.82
C GLY A 105 -8.79 -12.44 5.94
N GLN A 106 -9.58 -11.42 5.57
CA GLN A 106 -10.72 -11.56 4.66
C GLN A 106 -10.26 -11.81 3.22
N GLU A 107 -11.17 -12.35 2.39
CA GLU A 107 -10.90 -12.53 0.97
C GLU A 107 -10.54 -11.19 0.28
N PRO A 108 -9.58 -11.23 -0.67
CA PRO A 108 -9.17 -10.03 -1.38
C PRO A 108 -10.32 -9.39 -2.14
N MET A 109 -10.44 -8.07 -2.04
CA MET A 109 -11.36 -7.28 -2.87
C MET A 109 -10.81 -7.15 -4.29
N ASP A 110 -11.67 -7.23 -5.30
CA ASP A 110 -11.27 -7.01 -6.68
C ASP A 110 -11.39 -5.51 -7.03
N TYR A 111 -10.25 -4.86 -7.27
CA TYR A 111 -10.20 -3.46 -7.71
C TYR A 111 -10.49 -3.27 -9.20
N THR A 112 -10.64 -4.34 -9.97
CA THR A 112 -10.81 -4.24 -11.42
C THR A 112 -12.09 -3.46 -11.77
N ALA A 113 -13.17 -3.70 -11.04
CA ALA A 113 -14.43 -2.97 -11.20
C ALA A 113 -14.24 -1.48 -10.95
N TYR A 114 -13.59 -1.12 -9.85
CA TYR A 114 -13.33 0.28 -9.49
C TYR A 114 -12.47 1.00 -10.52
N ASN A 115 -11.44 0.35 -11.04
CA ASN A 115 -10.57 0.93 -12.08
C ASN A 115 -11.26 1.09 -13.43
N GLN A 116 -12.34 0.34 -13.72
CA GLN A 116 -13.15 0.49 -14.94
C GLN A 116 -14.09 1.68 -14.85
N GLU A 117 -14.62 1.99 -13.68
CA GLU A 117 -15.51 3.16 -13.48
C GLU A 117 -14.77 4.51 -13.60
N ILE A 118 -13.43 4.52 -13.44
CA ILE A 118 -12.59 5.72 -13.52
C ILE A 118 -12.03 5.96 -14.94
N ARG A 119 -12.18 5.03 -15.85
CA ARG A 119 -11.74 5.19 -17.25
C ARG A 119 -12.85 5.76 -18.13
#